data_898bcc4b61b326031dc8d0bbecc49446
#
_entry.id   898bcc4b61b326031dc8d0bbecc49446
#
_cell.length_a   1.000
_cell.length_b   1.000
_cell.length_c   1.000
_cell.angle_alpha   90.00
_cell.angle_beta   90.00
_cell.angle_gamma   90.00
#
_symmetry.space_group_name_H-M   'P 1'
#
loop_
_entity.id
_entity.type
_entity.pdbx_description
1 polymer ?
#
loop_
_entity_poly.entity_id
_entity_poly.type
_entity_poly.pdbx_seq_one_letter_code
_entity_poly.pdbx_strand_id
1 'polypeptide(L)'
;MRWLSLVTFLPLAGVVTLLAGRRLSDDGARAAALVASLATFVASLGLLAAFDASADGYQLVERATWFRSPNVQYLLGVDGVSLFLVLLTTFLVPVAILASWRVADRVRLYLAAILALETATIGAFLALDLLLFFLFFEALLFPMYLLIGIWGYGRRVYAAVKFFLFTMFGSAFLLVAILVLYRASGALPDGATFDVRALADLELPTTTARWLFAAFFVAFAVKVPLFPLHTWLPDAHTEAPTAGSVLLAAVLLKLGAYGLVRFNLGLFPEASRTFATAIGVLAVIGIVYGAVVAIAQTDLKRLIAYSSVSHLGFVVIGIFAFTPEGMAGGILQMVNHGLSTGALFLLVGMVYERTHTRELGELGGTATTMPLLSAAFLFTALSSLGLPGLNNFVGEFLVITGTFASNRILGALAATGVVLGAIYLLWAYQRLAQGTVPAAHAAHPDLSRRERAVLAPVLALMLVFGVAPRLLLDRIQPTADRVLAGVVTDVRTGTP
;
A
#
# COMPACT_ATOMS: atom_id res chain seq x y z
N MET A 1 -6.42 24.44 14.55
CA MET A 1 -6.90 24.08 13.19
C MET A 1 -6.95 22.58 13.10
N ARG A 2 -8.04 21.98 12.63
CA ARG A 2 -8.16 20.52 12.48
C ARG A 2 -7.43 20.07 11.20
N TRP A 3 -6.12 19.88 11.33
CA TRP A 3 -5.24 19.67 10.17
C TRP A 3 -5.41 18.28 9.53
N LEU A 4 -5.58 17.24 10.36
CA LEU A 4 -5.82 15.87 9.88
C LEU A 4 -7.16 15.79 9.13
N SER A 5 -8.21 16.43 9.67
CA SER A 5 -9.51 16.54 8.98
C SER A 5 -9.39 17.27 7.65
N LEU A 6 -8.61 18.37 7.59
CA LEU A 6 -8.38 19.10 6.34
C LEU A 6 -7.77 18.17 5.28
N VAL A 7 -6.68 17.49 5.60
CA VAL A 7 -5.99 16.58 4.66
C VAL A 7 -6.90 15.42 4.24
N THR A 8 -7.70 14.89 5.16
CA THR A 8 -8.61 13.76 4.88
C THR A 8 -9.74 14.15 3.93
N PHE A 9 -10.37 15.31 4.13
CA PHE A 9 -11.60 15.67 3.42
C PHE A 9 -11.41 16.67 2.27
N LEU A 10 -10.22 17.22 2.09
CA LEU A 10 -9.94 18.12 0.99
C LEU A 10 -10.18 17.47 -0.39
N PRO A 11 -9.84 16.18 -0.64
CA PRO A 11 -10.19 15.53 -1.90
C PRO A 11 -11.70 15.44 -2.14
N LEU A 12 -12.54 15.32 -1.09
CA LEU A 12 -14.00 15.33 -1.25
C LEU A 12 -14.54 16.66 -1.77
N ALA A 13 -13.89 17.78 -1.47
CA ALA A 13 -14.26 19.06 -2.09
C ALA A 13 -14.09 18.96 -3.62
N GLY A 14 -13.04 18.28 -4.10
CA GLY A 14 -12.87 17.94 -5.51
C GLY A 14 -13.98 17.04 -6.04
N VAL A 15 -14.36 15.98 -5.30
CA VAL A 15 -15.47 15.09 -5.68
C VAL A 15 -16.77 15.88 -5.84
N VAL A 16 -17.12 16.74 -4.87
CA VAL A 16 -18.31 17.58 -4.92
C VAL A 16 -18.26 18.51 -6.15
N THR A 17 -17.10 19.14 -6.40
CA THR A 17 -16.91 20.01 -7.57
C THR A 17 -17.14 19.27 -8.90
N LEU A 18 -16.64 18.04 -9.02
CA LEU A 18 -16.78 17.21 -10.22
C LEU A 18 -18.23 16.73 -10.43
N LEU A 19 -18.92 16.34 -9.38
CA LEU A 19 -20.29 15.80 -9.47
C LEU A 19 -21.34 16.91 -9.59
N ALA A 20 -21.18 18.04 -8.89
CA ALA A 20 -22.07 19.19 -8.95
C ALA A 20 -21.82 20.07 -10.18
N GLY A 21 -20.60 20.08 -10.70
CA GLY A 21 -20.17 20.93 -11.81
C GLY A 21 -20.67 20.45 -13.18
N ARG A 22 -21.99 20.39 -13.40
CA ARG A 22 -22.62 19.88 -14.64
C ARG A 22 -22.14 20.58 -15.92
N ARG A 23 -21.61 21.81 -15.82
CA ARG A 23 -21.14 22.64 -16.96
C ARG A 23 -19.62 22.56 -17.17
N LEU A 24 -18.88 21.82 -16.33
CA LEU A 24 -17.44 21.66 -16.51
C LEU A 24 -17.15 20.84 -17.77
N SER A 25 -16.25 21.36 -18.61
CA SER A 25 -15.65 20.56 -19.68
C SER A 25 -14.79 19.43 -19.10
N ASP A 26 -14.44 18.44 -19.91
CA ASP A 26 -13.56 17.36 -19.46
C ASP A 26 -12.18 17.87 -19.02
N ASP A 27 -11.63 18.87 -19.71
CA ASP A 27 -10.37 19.51 -19.30
C ASP A 27 -10.53 20.33 -18.01
N GLY A 28 -11.66 21.00 -17.82
CA GLY A 28 -11.99 21.66 -16.56
C GLY A 28 -12.12 20.67 -15.40
N ALA A 29 -12.69 19.48 -15.65
CA ALA A 29 -12.78 18.42 -14.66
C ALA A 29 -11.40 17.85 -14.31
N ARG A 30 -10.52 17.62 -15.29
CA ARG A 30 -9.13 17.18 -15.08
C ARG A 30 -8.34 18.21 -14.27
N ALA A 31 -8.47 19.49 -14.61
CA ALA A 31 -7.81 20.56 -13.89
C ALA A 31 -8.31 20.67 -12.44
N ALA A 32 -9.62 20.59 -12.21
CA ALA A 32 -10.21 20.65 -10.87
C ALA A 32 -9.75 19.47 -9.98
N ALA A 33 -9.72 18.25 -10.53
CA ALA A 33 -9.23 17.08 -9.82
C ALA A 33 -7.74 17.20 -9.49
N LEU A 34 -6.93 17.65 -10.43
CA LEU A 34 -5.50 17.86 -10.22
C LEU A 34 -5.23 18.93 -9.15
N VAL A 35 -5.96 20.05 -9.20
CA VAL A 35 -5.82 21.11 -8.18
C VAL A 35 -6.22 20.59 -6.80
N ALA A 36 -7.32 19.85 -6.68
CA ALA A 36 -7.75 19.28 -5.40
C ALA A 36 -6.70 18.31 -4.83
N SER A 37 -6.18 17.38 -5.64
CA SER A 37 -5.18 16.43 -5.21
C SER A 37 -3.82 17.09 -4.89
N LEU A 38 -3.38 18.08 -5.67
CA LEU A 38 -2.16 18.84 -5.36
C LEU A 38 -2.32 19.68 -4.08
N ALA A 39 -3.48 20.29 -3.86
CA ALA A 39 -3.77 21.00 -2.62
C ALA A 39 -3.73 20.05 -1.41
N THR A 40 -4.25 18.83 -1.56
CA THR A 40 -4.17 17.77 -0.53
C THR A 40 -2.72 17.37 -0.27
N PHE A 41 -1.92 17.19 -1.32
CA PHE A 41 -0.50 16.88 -1.18
C PHE A 41 0.25 18.00 -0.45
N VAL A 42 0.07 19.26 -0.85
CA VAL A 42 0.68 20.42 -0.18
C VAL A 42 0.24 20.50 1.28
N ALA A 43 -1.05 20.30 1.57
CA ALA A 43 -1.53 20.25 2.95
C ALA A 43 -0.88 19.10 3.75
N SER A 44 -0.66 17.94 3.15
CA SER A 44 0.00 16.80 3.81
C SER A 44 1.49 17.04 4.10
N LEU A 45 2.18 17.86 3.30
CA LEU A 45 3.55 18.30 3.62
C LEU A 45 3.60 19.12 4.92
N GLY A 46 2.52 19.82 5.25
CA GLY A 46 2.39 20.48 6.55
C GLY A 46 2.36 19.49 7.73
N LEU A 47 1.86 18.26 7.54
CA LEU A 47 1.95 17.21 8.57
C LEU A 47 3.41 16.82 8.80
N LEU A 48 4.20 16.68 7.74
CA LEU A 48 5.63 16.37 7.84
C LEU A 48 6.41 17.47 8.58
N ALA A 49 6.06 18.75 8.32
CA ALA A 49 6.70 19.88 8.96
C ALA A 49 6.32 20.03 10.44
N ALA A 50 5.10 19.62 10.81
CA ALA A 50 4.60 19.69 12.19
C ALA A 50 4.91 18.43 13.02
N PHE A 51 5.39 17.36 12.37
CA PHE A 51 5.68 16.08 13.04
C PHE A 51 7.00 16.15 13.80
N ASP A 52 6.93 15.87 15.10
CA ASP A 52 8.09 15.75 15.98
C ASP A 52 8.54 14.29 16.08
N ALA A 53 9.73 13.98 15.52
CA ALA A 53 10.28 12.64 15.55
C ALA A 53 10.67 12.17 16.97
N SER A 54 10.86 13.10 17.92
CA SER A 54 11.24 12.80 19.30
C SER A 54 10.03 12.59 20.24
N ALA A 55 8.82 12.97 19.80
CA ALA A 55 7.62 12.83 20.60
C ALA A 55 7.03 11.42 20.50
N ASP A 56 6.71 10.85 21.66
CA ASP A 56 6.04 9.55 21.76
C ASP A 56 4.55 9.64 21.43
N GLY A 57 4.03 8.55 20.89
CA GLY A 57 2.60 8.37 20.70
C GLY A 57 2.06 8.95 19.39
N TYR A 58 0.76 9.21 19.41
CA TYR A 58 0.04 9.82 18.29
C TYR A 58 0.07 11.33 18.43
N GLN A 59 0.36 11.99 17.32
CA GLN A 59 0.47 13.44 17.24
C GLN A 59 -0.71 14.04 16.50
N LEU A 60 -0.90 15.35 16.64
CA LEU A 60 -1.97 16.13 16.00
C LEU A 60 -3.37 15.52 16.21
N VAL A 61 -3.60 14.90 17.36
CA VAL A 61 -4.84 14.16 17.65
C VAL A 61 -6.06 15.09 17.58
N GLU A 62 -7.02 14.70 16.75
CA GLU A 62 -8.30 15.36 16.62
C GLU A 62 -9.41 14.45 17.15
N ARG A 63 -10.22 14.95 18.12
CA ARG A 63 -11.31 14.19 18.72
C ARG A 63 -12.61 14.97 18.68
N ALA A 64 -13.69 14.27 18.30
CA ALA A 64 -15.06 14.74 18.46
C ALA A 64 -15.99 13.53 18.66
N THR A 65 -16.99 13.67 19.51
CA THR A 65 -18.00 12.61 19.67
C THR A 65 -18.90 12.58 18.45
N TRP A 66 -18.94 11.45 17.75
CA TRP A 66 -19.82 11.25 16.60
C TRP A 66 -21.18 10.71 17.07
N PHE A 67 -21.17 9.58 17.76
CA PHE A 67 -22.36 9.02 18.39
C PHE A 67 -22.09 8.77 19.88
N ARG A 68 -23.01 9.22 20.77
CA ARG A 68 -22.87 9.01 22.21
C ARG A 68 -23.15 7.56 22.60
N SER A 69 -24.07 6.92 21.96
CA SER A 69 -24.35 5.47 22.06
C SER A 69 -24.44 4.94 20.64
N PRO A 70 -23.54 4.05 20.23
CA PRO A 70 -22.57 3.23 20.97
C PRO A 70 -21.18 3.86 21.21
N ASN A 71 -21.02 5.10 21.57
CA ASN A 71 -19.75 5.78 21.88
C ASN A 71 -18.72 5.72 20.72
N VAL A 72 -19.14 6.12 19.52
CA VAL A 72 -18.26 6.24 18.35
C VAL A 72 -17.63 7.62 18.34
N GLN A 73 -16.32 7.66 18.22
CA GLN A 73 -15.56 8.91 18.18
C GLN A 73 -15.06 9.19 16.75
N TYR A 74 -15.20 10.43 16.33
CA TYR A 74 -14.36 10.95 15.26
C TYR A 74 -12.99 11.22 15.88
N LEU A 75 -12.09 10.27 15.71
CA LEU A 75 -10.79 10.27 16.35
C LEU A 75 -9.70 9.99 15.32
N LEU A 76 -8.89 11.00 15.03
CA LEU A 76 -7.78 10.92 14.11
C LEU A 76 -6.47 11.20 14.85
N GLY A 77 -5.38 10.59 14.38
CA GLY A 77 -4.03 10.84 14.87
C GLY A 77 -2.99 10.35 13.87
N VAL A 78 -1.80 10.89 13.95
CA VAL A 78 -0.67 10.54 13.07
C VAL A 78 0.52 10.08 13.91
N ASP A 79 1.26 9.10 13.41
CA ASP A 79 2.55 8.66 13.93
C ASP A 79 3.52 8.33 12.78
N GLY A 80 4.73 7.85 13.09
CA GLY A 80 5.77 7.61 12.10
C GLY A 80 5.39 6.57 11.02
N VAL A 81 4.43 5.68 11.28
CA VAL A 81 3.93 4.71 10.28
C VAL A 81 2.91 5.38 9.37
N SER A 82 1.89 6.00 9.94
CA SER A 82 0.79 6.59 9.16
C SER A 82 1.23 7.84 8.38
N LEU A 83 2.18 8.62 8.89
CA LEU A 83 2.69 9.83 8.23
C LEU A 83 3.15 9.56 6.79
N PHE A 84 4.04 8.59 6.61
CA PHE A 84 4.60 8.31 5.29
C PHE A 84 3.63 7.61 4.36
N LEU A 85 2.65 6.87 4.89
CA LEU A 85 1.59 6.26 4.08
C LEU A 85 0.58 7.31 3.59
N VAL A 86 0.28 8.31 4.41
CA VAL A 86 -0.51 9.48 3.99
C VAL A 86 0.24 10.30 2.93
N LEU A 87 1.52 10.60 3.15
CA LEU A 87 2.35 11.32 2.19
C LEU A 87 2.47 10.56 0.85
N LEU A 88 2.67 9.24 0.89
CA LEU A 88 2.70 8.40 -0.30
C LEU A 88 1.38 8.46 -1.06
N THR A 89 0.25 8.41 -0.34
CA THR A 89 -1.10 8.50 -0.94
C THR A 89 -1.27 9.83 -1.66
N THR A 90 -1.07 10.93 -0.94
CA THR A 90 -1.30 12.29 -1.45
C THR A 90 -0.31 12.68 -2.55
N PHE A 91 0.90 12.10 -2.56
CA PHE A 91 1.88 12.25 -3.63
C PHE A 91 1.48 11.49 -4.91
N LEU A 92 1.00 10.25 -4.78
CA LEU A 92 0.73 9.41 -5.94
C LEU A 92 -0.62 9.70 -6.60
N VAL A 93 -1.58 10.30 -5.92
CA VAL A 93 -2.89 10.64 -6.55
C VAL A 93 -2.75 11.66 -7.65
N PRO A 94 -2.09 12.84 -7.49
CA PRO A 94 -1.86 13.74 -8.62
C PRO A 94 -1.03 13.11 -9.74
N VAL A 95 -0.06 12.25 -9.42
CA VAL A 95 0.70 11.46 -10.41
C VAL A 95 -0.24 10.54 -11.22
N ALA A 96 -1.16 9.83 -10.55
CA ALA A 96 -2.14 8.95 -11.19
C ALA A 96 -3.14 9.74 -12.06
N ILE A 97 -3.60 10.91 -11.61
CA ILE A 97 -4.46 11.80 -12.40
C ILE A 97 -3.74 12.27 -13.67
N LEU A 98 -2.50 12.74 -13.54
CA LEU A 98 -1.68 13.15 -14.70
C LEU A 98 -1.40 11.99 -15.67
N ALA A 99 -1.15 10.80 -15.16
CA ALA A 99 -0.96 9.60 -15.99
C ALA A 99 -2.23 9.25 -16.76
N SER A 100 -3.40 9.49 -16.18
CA SER A 100 -4.71 9.19 -16.79
C SER A 100 -5.31 10.33 -17.63
N TRP A 101 -4.54 11.32 -18.01
CA TRP A 101 -5.05 12.53 -18.70
C TRP A 101 -5.79 12.22 -20.01
N ARG A 102 -5.49 11.10 -20.64
CA ARG A 102 -6.10 10.65 -21.90
C ARG A 102 -7.39 9.85 -21.75
N VAL A 103 -7.79 9.52 -20.53
CA VAL A 103 -9.09 8.85 -20.30
C VAL A 103 -10.20 9.77 -20.76
N ALA A 104 -11.04 9.27 -21.69
CA ALA A 104 -12.10 10.03 -22.34
C ALA A 104 -13.51 9.58 -21.93
N ASP A 105 -13.67 8.33 -21.44
CA ASP A 105 -14.97 7.84 -21.01
C ASP A 105 -15.29 8.25 -19.57
N ARG A 106 -16.44 8.90 -19.39
CA ARG A 106 -16.99 9.32 -18.08
C ARG A 106 -15.95 10.00 -17.18
N VAL A 107 -15.18 10.93 -17.73
CA VAL A 107 -14.01 11.59 -17.11
C VAL A 107 -14.28 12.06 -15.69
N ARG A 108 -15.44 12.71 -15.45
CA ARG A 108 -15.79 13.24 -14.11
C ARG A 108 -15.97 12.14 -13.09
N LEU A 109 -16.66 11.05 -13.44
CA LEU A 109 -16.88 9.92 -12.54
C LEU A 109 -15.56 9.20 -12.25
N TYR A 110 -14.70 9.04 -13.26
CA TYR A 110 -13.36 8.47 -13.10
C TYR A 110 -12.52 9.25 -12.09
N LEU A 111 -12.44 10.56 -12.25
CA LEU A 111 -11.66 11.43 -11.37
C LEU A 111 -12.29 11.53 -9.97
N ALA A 112 -13.63 11.56 -9.87
CA ALA A 112 -14.33 11.52 -8.60
C ALA A 112 -14.05 10.21 -7.83
N ALA A 113 -13.99 9.08 -8.53
CA ALA A 113 -13.62 7.80 -7.91
C ALA A 113 -12.17 7.82 -7.37
N ILE A 114 -11.22 8.42 -8.09
CA ILE A 114 -9.83 8.56 -7.63
C ILE A 114 -9.76 9.45 -6.37
N LEU A 115 -10.43 10.60 -6.34
CA LEU A 115 -10.41 11.50 -5.18
C LEU A 115 -11.18 10.92 -3.98
N ALA A 116 -12.28 10.19 -4.21
CA ALA A 116 -12.99 9.47 -3.15
C ALA A 116 -12.10 8.37 -2.54
N LEU A 117 -11.35 7.65 -3.38
CA LEU A 117 -10.37 6.66 -2.94
C LEU A 117 -9.26 7.31 -2.09
N GLU A 118 -8.77 8.48 -2.48
CA GLU A 118 -7.78 9.26 -1.72
C GLU A 118 -8.29 9.57 -0.32
N THR A 119 -9.50 10.14 -0.21
CA THR A 119 -10.11 10.43 1.09
C THR A 119 -10.24 9.19 1.96
N ALA A 120 -10.81 8.10 1.41
CA ALA A 120 -11.02 6.87 2.17
C ALA A 120 -9.69 6.27 2.67
N THR A 121 -8.65 6.34 1.85
CA THR A 121 -7.33 5.81 2.19
C THR A 121 -6.63 6.65 3.27
N ILE A 122 -6.64 7.99 3.14
CA ILE A 122 -6.07 8.88 4.17
C ILE A 122 -6.81 8.68 5.49
N GLY A 123 -8.15 8.65 5.45
CA GLY A 123 -8.97 8.42 6.64
C GLY A 123 -8.65 7.10 7.35
N ALA A 124 -8.44 6.02 6.59
CA ALA A 124 -8.06 4.72 7.15
C ALA A 124 -6.67 4.75 7.83
N PHE A 125 -5.68 5.47 7.28
CA PHE A 125 -4.36 5.59 7.90
C PHE A 125 -4.34 6.48 9.13
N LEU A 126 -5.30 7.39 9.27
CA LEU A 126 -5.35 8.35 10.39
C LEU A 126 -6.34 7.95 11.49
N ALA A 127 -7.30 7.06 11.23
CA ALA A 127 -8.33 6.68 12.18
C ALA A 127 -7.75 5.93 13.39
N LEU A 128 -8.08 6.41 14.59
CA LEU A 128 -7.76 5.81 15.88
C LEU A 128 -8.99 5.23 16.60
N ASP A 129 -10.18 5.38 16.03
CA ASP A 129 -11.39 4.67 16.41
C ASP A 129 -11.59 3.49 15.45
N LEU A 130 -11.76 2.27 15.97
CA LEU A 130 -11.83 1.05 15.16
C LEU A 130 -13.03 1.05 14.21
N LEU A 131 -14.17 1.61 14.63
CA LEU A 131 -15.33 1.66 13.75
C LEU A 131 -15.13 2.71 12.65
N LEU A 132 -14.53 3.86 12.98
CA LEU A 132 -14.15 4.87 11.99
C LEU A 132 -13.12 4.32 10.99
N PHE A 133 -12.10 3.58 11.49
CA PHE A 133 -11.16 2.86 10.63
C PHE A 133 -11.89 1.92 9.67
N PHE A 134 -12.78 1.08 10.20
CA PHE A 134 -13.55 0.11 9.41
C PHE A 134 -14.36 0.81 8.31
N LEU A 135 -15.02 1.92 8.63
CA LEU A 135 -15.81 2.68 7.65
C LEU A 135 -14.93 3.20 6.49
N PHE A 136 -13.77 3.78 6.79
CA PHE A 136 -12.84 4.22 5.75
C PHE A 136 -12.25 3.02 4.99
N PHE A 137 -11.93 1.94 5.67
CA PHE A 137 -11.38 0.70 5.09
C PHE A 137 -12.35 0.04 4.11
N GLU A 138 -13.66 0.11 4.37
CA GLU A 138 -14.69 -0.37 3.46
C GLU A 138 -15.03 0.66 2.37
N ALA A 139 -15.04 1.95 2.70
CA ALA A 139 -15.38 3.01 1.76
C ALA A 139 -14.46 3.02 0.52
N LEU A 140 -13.20 2.57 0.63
CA LEU A 140 -12.27 2.49 -0.50
C LEU A 140 -12.62 1.37 -1.50
N LEU A 141 -13.42 0.37 -1.10
CA LEU A 141 -13.74 -0.75 -2.00
C LEU A 141 -14.62 -0.31 -3.16
N PHE A 142 -15.58 0.56 -2.89
CA PHE A 142 -16.54 1.00 -3.90
C PHE A 142 -15.87 1.80 -5.05
N PRO A 143 -15.07 2.86 -4.79
CA PRO A 143 -14.35 3.54 -5.86
C PRO A 143 -13.42 2.63 -6.65
N MET A 144 -12.70 1.71 -5.98
CA MET A 144 -11.81 0.78 -6.67
C MET A 144 -12.58 -0.24 -7.50
N TYR A 145 -13.71 -0.75 -7.00
CA TYR A 145 -14.62 -1.61 -7.77
C TYR A 145 -15.10 -0.92 -9.05
N LEU A 146 -15.48 0.37 -8.96
CA LEU A 146 -15.88 1.16 -10.14
C LEU A 146 -14.71 1.36 -11.11
N LEU A 147 -13.53 1.70 -10.61
CA LEU A 147 -12.33 1.89 -11.43
C LEU A 147 -11.99 0.63 -12.24
N ILE A 148 -12.03 -0.53 -11.60
CA ILE A 148 -11.76 -1.81 -12.28
C ILE A 148 -12.92 -2.17 -13.22
N GLY A 149 -14.17 -2.09 -12.76
CA GLY A 149 -15.33 -2.61 -13.47
C GLY A 149 -15.77 -1.77 -14.67
N ILE A 150 -15.57 -0.45 -14.64
CA ILE A 150 -15.99 0.47 -15.71
C ILE A 150 -14.85 0.72 -16.70
N TRP A 151 -13.66 1.10 -16.21
CA TRP A 151 -12.52 1.52 -17.04
C TRP A 151 -11.44 0.44 -17.19
N GLY A 152 -11.67 -0.75 -16.65
CA GLY A 152 -10.76 -1.89 -16.80
C GLY A 152 -10.79 -2.50 -18.19
N TYR A 153 -9.87 -3.45 -18.41
CA TYR A 153 -9.67 -4.15 -19.67
C TYR A 153 -10.40 -5.51 -19.67
N GLY A 154 -10.36 -6.22 -20.74
CA GLY A 154 -10.75 -7.61 -20.93
C GLY A 154 -11.82 -8.17 -19.98
N ARG A 155 -11.40 -8.88 -18.95
CA ARG A 155 -12.26 -9.54 -17.95
C ARG A 155 -12.59 -8.64 -16.74
N ARG A 156 -12.72 -7.34 -16.95
CA ARG A 156 -12.87 -6.30 -15.90
C ARG A 156 -13.97 -6.58 -14.88
N VAL A 157 -15.14 -7.06 -15.33
CA VAL A 157 -16.26 -7.35 -14.42
C VAL A 157 -15.91 -8.51 -13.48
N TYR A 158 -15.33 -9.59 -14.01
CA TYR A 158 -14.85 -10.70 -13.19
C TYR A 158 -13.83 -10.26 -12.16
N ALA A 159 -12.83 -9.47 -12.59
CA ALA A 159 -11.78 -8.98 -11.72
C ALA A 159 -12.32 -8.05 -10.62
N ALA A 160 -13.25 -7.14 -10.97
CA ALA A 160 -13.90 -6.25 -10.02
C ALA A 160 -14.72 -7.02 -8.97
N VAL A 161 -15.53 -7.97 -9.41
CA VAL A 161 -16.34 -8.81 -8.50
C VAL A 161 -15.45 -9.67 -7.60
N LYS A 162 -14.41 -10.30 -8.16
CA LYS A 162 -13.45 -11.09 -7.39
C LYS A 162 -12.73 -10.26 -6.34
N PHE A 163 -12.22 -9.08 -6.71
CA PHE A 163 -11.63 -8.11 -5.78
C PHE A 163 -12.58 -7.77 -4.64
N PHE A 164 -13.81 -7.38 -4.99
CA PHE A 164 -14.82 -6.97 -4.02
C PHE A 164 -15.20 -8.10 -3.05
N LEU A 165 -15.50 -9.30 -3.56
CA LEU A 165 -15.89 -10.44 -2.75
C LEU A 165 -14.76 -10.91 -1.82
N PHE A 166 -13.50 -10.99 -2.31
CA PHE A 166 -12.37 -11.38 -1.47
C PHE A 166 -12.15 -10.40 -0.32
N THR A 167 -12.17 -9.10 -0.62
CA THR A 167 -11.92 -8.07 0.38
C THR A 167 -13.08 -7.95 1.37
N MET A 168 -14.32 -8.00 0.90
CA MET A 168 -15.51 -7.97 1.75
C MET A 168 -15.59 -9.20 2.67
N PHE A 169 -15.22 -10.38 2.17
CA PHE A 169 -15.17 -11.60 2.99
C PHE A 169 -14.19 -11.44 4.16
N GLY A 170 -12.98 -10.92 3.89
CA GLY A 170 -12.01 -10.63 4.95
C GLY A 170 -12.52 -9.61 5.97
N SER A 171 -13.09 -8.51 5.49
CA SER A 171 -13.56 -7.43 6.37
C SER A 171 -14.82 -7.78 7.17
N ALA A 172 -15.60 -8.77 6.76
CA ALA A 172 -16.70 -9.28 7.57
C ALA A 172 -16.19 -9.87 8.90
N PHE A 173 -15.08 -10.61 8.90
CA PHE A 173 -14.45 -11.10 10.13
C PHE A 173 -13.94 -9.94 10.99
N LEU A 174 -13.36 -8.92 10.36
CA LEU A 174 -12.89 -7.73 11.04
C LEU A 174 -14.03 -7.00 11.78
N LEU A 175 -15.18 -6.81 11.12
CA LEU A 175 -16.33 -6.16 11.72
C LEU A 175 -16.85 -6.93 12.95
N VAL A 176 -16.98 -8.25 12.83
CA VAL A 176 -17.42 -9.10 13.96
C VAL A 176 -16.43 -8.96 15.12
N ALA A 177 -15.13 -8.99 14.84
CA ALA A 177 -14.10 -8.85 15.88
C ALA A 177 -14.12 -7.46 16.53
N ILE A 178 -14.35 -6.39 15.77
CA ILE A 178 -14.53 -5.02 16.30
C ILE A 178 -15.72 -4.94 17.26
N LEU A 179 -16.85 -5.55 16.91
CA LEU A 179 -18.04 -5.56 17.76
C LEU A 179 -17.83 -6.37 19.05
N VAL A 180 -17.08 -7.49 18.97
CA VAL A 180 -16.72 -8.28 20.16
C VAL A 180 -15.78 -7.47 21.07
N LEU A 181 -14.76 -6.79 20.50
CA LEU A 181 -13.87 -5.90 21.26
C LEU A 181 -14.64 -4.77 21.93
N TYR A 182 -15.53 -4.10 21.21
CA TYR A 182 -16.40 -3.07 21.76
C TYR A 182 -17.19 -3.57 22.97
N ARG A 183 -17.80 -4.77 22.84
CA ARG A 183 -18.54 -5.36 23.95
C ARG A 183 -17.63 -5.68 25.15
N ALA A 184 -16.46 -6.24 24.90
CA ALA A 184 -15.48 -6.58 25.93
C ALA A 184 -14.94 -5.34 26.65
N SER A 185 -14.77 -4.22 25.91
CA SER A 185 -14.29 -2.95 26.48
C SER A 185 -15.26 -2.31 27.46
N GLY A 186 -16.50 -2.81 27.58
CA GLY A 186 -17.44 -2.39 28.62
C GLY A 186 -16.93 -2.64 30.04
N ALA A 187 -15.90 -3.48 30.23
CA ALA A 187 -15.21 -3.69 31.51
C ALA A 187 -14.18 -2.59 31.86
N LEU A 188 -13.82 -1.73 30.91
CA LEU A 188 -12.91 -0.61 31.15
C LEU A 188 -13.56 0.48 32.03
N PRO A 189 -12.78 1.26 32.81
CA PRO A 189 -13.29 2.30 33.70
C PRO A 189 -14.20 3.32 33.00
N ASP A 190 -13.88 3.69 31.75
CA ASP A 190 -14.62 4.68 30.96
C ASP A 190 -15.77 4.04 30.14
N GLY A 191 -16.02 2.73 30.31
CA GLY A 191 -17.05 1.98 29.60
C GLY A 191 -16.65 1.58 28.17
N ALA A 192 -17.64 1.07 27.42
CA ALA A 192 -17.42 0.54 26.09
C ALA A 192 -16.94 1.60 25.09
N THR A 193 -15.89 1.26 24.30
CA THR A 193 -15.22 2.19 23.41
C THR A 193 -14.67 1.49 22.17
N PHE A 194 -14.48 2.26 21.08
CA PHE A 194 -13.73 1.86 19.89
C PHE A 194 -12.34 2.51 19.81
N ASP A 195 -11.95 3.35 20.79
CA ASP A 195 -10.63 3.99 20.82
C ASP A 195 -9.53 2.94 20.94
N VAL A 196 -8.70 2.81 19.92
CA VAL A 196 -7.60 1.81 19.82
C VAL A 196 -6.63 1.93 21.01
N ARG A 197 -6.43 3.13 21.52
CA ARG A 197 -5.51 3.38 22.63
C ARG A 197 -6.02 2.78 23.94
N ALA A 198 -7.31 2.93 24.19
CA ALA A 198 -7.94 2.33 25.36
C ALA A 198 -8.11 0.81 25.21
N LEU A 199 -8.35 0.34 23.97
CA LEU A 199 -8.46 -1.10 23.68
C LEU A 199 -7.12 -1.84 23.81
N ALA A 200 -5.98 -1.15 23.68
CA ALA A 200 -4.67 -1.74 23.91
C ALA A 200 -4.44 -2.16 25.38
N ASP A 201 -5.13 -1.52 26.32
CA ASP A 201 -5.04 -1.84 27.74
C ASP A 201 -6.09 -2.89 28.19
N LEU A 202 -6.87 -3.43 27.24
CA LEU A 202 -7.94 -4.39 27.54
C LEU A 202 -7.37 -5.79 27.78
N GLU A 203 -7.57 -6.30 28.98
CA GLU A 203 -7.23 -7.68 29.31
C GLU A 203 -8.29 -8.65 28.74
N LEU A 204 -7.87 -9.52 27.86
CA LEU A 204 -8.72 -10.51 27.22
C LEU A 204 -8.28 -11.92 27.61
N PRO A 205 -9.23 -12.87 27.78
CA PRO A 205 -8.87 -14.27 27.89
C PRO A 205 -8.07 -14.72 26.65
N THR A 206 -6.98 -15.47 26.85
CA THR A 206 -6.05 -15.90 25.78
C THR A 206 -6.76 -16.51 24.59
N THR A 207 -7.77 -17.37 24.82
CA THR A 207 -8.55 -17.97 23.72
C THR A 207 -9.31 -16.91 22.92
N THR A 208 -9.94 -15.95 23.59
CA THR A 208 -10.66 -14.84 22.93
C THR A 208 -9.69 -13.99 22.12
N ALA A 209 -8.54 -13.60 22.71
CA ALA A 209 -7.51 -12.82 22.04
C ALA A 209 -7.00 -13.51 20.76
N ARG A 210 -6.79 -14.84 20.80
CA ARG A 210 -6.37 -15.63 19.62
C ARG A 210 -7.41 -15.65 18.51
N TRP A 211 -8.71 -15.79 18.84
CA TRP A 211 -9.76 -15.75 17.83
C TRP A 211 -9.92 -14.36 17.22
N LEU A 212 -9.86 -13.31 18.03
CA LEU A 212 -9.91 -11.93 17.54
C LEU A 212 -8.69 -11.59 16.69
N PHE A 213 -7.49 -11.99 17.14
CA PHE A 213 -6.28 -11.90 16.32
C PHE A 213 -6.47 -12.57 14.95
N ALA A 214 -6.97 -13.80 14.91
CA ALA A 214 -7.18 -14.53 13.67
C ALA A 214 -8.18 -13.81 12.74
N ALA A 215 -9.26 -13.24 13.28
CA ALA A 215 -10.24 -12.50 12.51
C ALA A 215 -9.66 -11.21 11.89
N PHE A 216 -8.90 -10.42 12.67
CA PHE A 216 -8.16 -9.27 12.18
C PHE A 216 -7.09 -9.68 11.14
N PHE A 217 -6.34 -10.75 11.46
CA PHE A 217 -5.29 -11.26 10.58
C PHE A 217 -5.83 -11.67 9.21
N VAL A 218 -6.94 -12.40 9.14
CA VAL A 218 -7.56 -12.80 7.86
C VAL A 218 -7.92 -11.59 7.01
N ALA A 219 -8.53 -10.57 7.61
CA ALA A 219 -8.89 -9.35 6.89
C ALA A 219 -7.65 -8.65 6.29
N PHE A 220 -6.60 -8.52 7.09
CA PHE A 220 -5.38 -7.86 6.65
C PHE A 220 -4.52 -8.74 5.75
N ALA A 221 -4.50 -10.05 5.94
CA ALA A 221 -3.82 -11.00 5.06
C ALA A 221 -4.44 -11.06 3.65
N VAL A 222 -5.75 -10.87 3.53
CA VAL A 222 -6.42 -10.68 2.23
C VAL A 222 -5.92 -9.39 1.57
N LYS A 223 -5.82 -8.29 2.31
CA LYS A 223 -5.39 -6.98 1.76
C LYS A 223 -3.91 -6.92 1.42
N VAL A 224 -3.02 -7.53 2.23
CA VAL A 224 -1.56 -7.63 1.97
C VAL A 224 -1.24 -8.53 0.78
N PRO A 225 -2.11 -9.23 0.23
CA PRO A 225 -2.30 -10.50 -0.42
C PRO A 225 -1.27 -11.58 0.01
N LEU A 226 -1.34 -11.96 1.29
CA LEU A 226 -0.53 -13.05 1.81
C LEU A 226 -0.96 -14.40 1.21
N PHE A 227 0.00 -15.28 0.92
CA PHE A 227 -0.33 -16.66 0.49
C PHE A 227 -1.16 -17.39 1.57
N PRO A 228 -2.25 -18.11 1.22
CA PRO A 228 -2.85 -18.32 -0.11
C PRO A 228 -3.93 -17.30 -0.50
N LEU A 229 -4.15 -16.23 0.26
CA LEU A 229 -5.24 -15.25 0.09
C LEU A 229 -4.96 -14.19 -1.00
N HIS A 230 -3.97 -14.39 -1.86
CA HIS A 230 -3.46 -13.43 -2.85
C HIS A 230 -4.14 -13.49 -4.23
N THR A 231 -4.95 -14.51 -4.52
CA THR A 231 -5.37 -14.84 -5.89
C THR A 231 -6.25 -13.79 -6.57
N TRP A 232 -6.81 -12.86 -5.84
CA TRP A 232 -7.57 -11.73 -6.37
C TRP A 232 -6.68 -10.65 -6.98
N LEU A 233 -5.45 -10.50 -6.45
CA LEU A 233 -4.57 -9.39 -6.78
C LEU A 233 -4.09 -9.40 -8.24
N PRO A 234 -3.57 -10.51 -8.81
CA PRO A 234 -3.14 -10.52 -10.20
C PRO A 234 -4.28 -10.21 -11.18
N ASP A 235 -5.49 -10.71 -10.92
CA ASP A 235 -6.64 -10.44 -11.78
C ASP A 235 -7.07 -8.97 -11.68
N ALA A 236 -7.14 -8.41 -10.46
CA ALA A 236 -7.48 -7.01 -10.25
C ALA A 236 -6.48 -6.07 -10.93
N HIS A 237 -5.17 -6.31 -10.75
CA HIS A 237 -4.13 -5.48 -11.38
C HIS A 237 -4.12 -5.58 -12.89
N THR A 238 -4.21 -6.79 -13.42
CA THR A 238 -4.16 -7.03 -14.86
C THR A 238 -5.28 -6.30 -15.59
N GLU A 239 -6.47 -6.30 -15.00
CA GLU A 239 -7.65 -5.69 -15.62
C GLU A 239 -7.85 -4.21 -15.26
N ALA A 240 -7.36 -3.70 -14.14
CA ALA A 240 -7.55 -2.30 -13.75
C ALA A 240 -6.93 -1.31 -14.75
N PRO A 241 -7.49 -0.09 -14.91
CA PRO A 241 -6.82 0.98 -15.64
C PRO A 241 -5.49 1.36 -14.95
N THR A 242 -4.58 2.03 -15.67
CA THR A 242 -3.23 2.33 -15.15
C THR A 242 -3.26 3.01 -13.78
N ALA A 243 -4.06 4.08 -13.60
CA ALA A 243 -4.17 4.74 -12.29
C ALA A 243 -4.75 3.82 -11.21
N GLY A 244 -5.73 2.96 -11.56
CA GLY A 244 -6.27 1.95 -10.66
C GLY A 244 -5.17 1.00 -10.17
N SER A 245 -4.33 0.49 -11.08
CA SER A 245 -3.20 -0.38 -10.72
C SER A 245 -2.15 0.34 -9.87
N VAL A 246 -1.83 1.60 -10.18
CA VAL A 246 -0.89 2.42 -9.39
C VAL A 246 -1.39 2.59 -7.97
N LEU A 247 -2.64 3.04 -7.77
CA LEU A 247 -3.19 3.28 -6.43
C LEU A 247 -3.41 1.99 -5.66
N LEU A 248 -3.85 0.92 -6.33
CA LEU A 248 -4.02 -0.38 -5.71
C LEU A 248 -2.68 -0.92 -5.19
N ALA A 249 -1.64 -0.95 -6.04
CA ALA A 249 -0.32 -1.46 -5.67
C ALA A 249 0.40 -0.57 -4.65
N ALA A 250 0.38 0.74 -4.89
CA ALA A 250 1.19 1.65 -4.09
C ALA A 250 0.61 1.90 -2.69
N VAL A 251 -0.71 1.90 -2.55
CA VAL A 251 -1.36 2.41 -1.34
C VAL A 251 -2.31 1.39 -0.71
N LEU A 252 -3.25 0.80 -1.47
CA LEU A 252 -4.30 -0.05 -0.89
C LEU A 252 -3.74 -1.32 -0.24
N LEU A 253 -2.70 -1.93 -0.82
CA LEU A 253 -2.06 -3.11 -0.24
C LEU A 253 -1.42 -2.81 1.13
N LYS A 254 -0.95 -1.57 1.33
CA LYS A 254 -0.31 -1.15 2.57
C LYS A 254 -1.28 -1.01 3.74
N LEU A 255 -2.57 -0.82 3.46
CA LEU A 255 -3.60 -0.85 4.52
C LEU A 255 -3.65 -2.20 5.25
N GLY A 256 -3.38 -3.30 4.54
CA GLY A 256 -3.27 -4.60 5.20
C GLY A 256 -2.06 -4.69 6.13
N ALA A 257 -0.86 -4.33 5.65
CA ALA A 257 0.35 -4.34 6.48
C ALA A 257 0.27 -3.31 7.63
N TYR A 258 -0.29 -2.12 7.36
CA TYR A 258 -0.60 -1.14 8.39
C TYR A 258 -1.53 -1.72 9.46
N GLY A 259 -2.59 -2.44 9.06
CA GLY A 259 -3.50 -3.12 9.98
C GLY A 259 -2.81 -4.19 10.83
N LEU A 260 -1.88 -4.96 10.26
CA LEU A 260 -1.07 -5.90 11.02
C LEU A 260 -0.25 -5.19 12.10
N VAL A 261 0.45 -4.10 11.76
CA VAL A 261 1.24 -3.33 12.73
C VAL A 261 0.34 -2.65 13.77
N ARG A 262 -0.72 -1.99 13.33
CA ARG A 262 -1.56 -1.15 14.18
C ARG A 262 -2.47 -1.94 15.11
N PHE A 263 -3.11 -2.98 14.60
CA PHE A 263 -4.17 -3.68 15.31
C PHE A 263 -3.76 -5.08 15.76
N ASN A 264 -3.16 -5.91 14.88
CA ASN A 264 -2.74 -7.24 15.30
C ASN A 264 -1.65 -7.16 16.37
N LEU A 265 -0.58 -6.42 16.14
CA LEU A 265 0.49 -6.27 17.13
C LEU A 265 0.06 -5.41 18.31
N GLY A 266 -0.66 -4.32 18.06
CA GLY A 266 -1.04 -3.36 19.09
C GLY A 266 -2.10 -3.86 20.07
N LEU A 267 -3.06 -4.71 19.62
CA LEU A 267 -4.17 -5.19 20.44
C LEU A 267 -4.00 -6.62 20.95
N PHE A 268 -3.18 -7.42 20.26
CA PHE A 268 -3.04 -8.87 20.55
C PHE A 268 -1.57 -9.32 20.58
N PRO A 269 -0.72 -8.73 21.45
CA PRO A 269 0.72 -9.00 21.45
C PRO A 269 1.06 -10.48 21.71
N GLU A 270 0.39 -11.16 22.65
CA GLU A 270 0.60 -12.58 22.96
C GLU A 270 0.23 -13.47 21.77
N ALA A 271 -0.94 -13.22 21.15
CA ALA A 271 -1.37 -13.99 19.99
C ALA A 271 -0.43 -13.74 18.80
N SER A 272 0.07 -12.51 18.62
CA SER A 272 1.07 -12.17 17.60
C SER A 272 2.34 -12.99 17.75
N ARG A 273 2.86 -13.16 18.96
CA ARG A 273 4.01 -14.03 19.24
C ARG A 273 3.70 -15.50 18.95
N THR A 274 2.54 -15.96 19.40
CA THR A 274 2.11 -17.35 19.21
C THR A 274 2.08 -17.75 17.74
N PHE A 275 1.57 -16.86 16.86
CA PHE A 275 1.40 -17.16 15.44
C PHE A 275 2.55 -16.67 14.56
N ALA A 276 3.57 -16.00 15.11
CA ALA A 276 4.66 -15.39 14.35
C ALA A 276 5.37 -16.35 13.39
N THR A 277 5.73 -17.55 13.87
CA THR A 277 6.42 -18.56 13.05
C THR A 277 5.54 -19.01 11.88
N ALA A 278 4.25 -19.28 12.12
CA ALA A 278 3.32 -19.70 11.07
C ALA A 278 3.14 -18.59 10.02
N ILE A 279 3.01 -17.33 10.47
CA ILE A 279 2.91 -16.17 9.58
C ILE A 279 4.21 -15.97 8.80
N GLY A 280 5.37 -16.12 9.44
CA GLY A 280 6.68 -16.08 8.79
C GLY A 280 6.83 -17.13 7.69
N VAL A 281 6.36 -18.36 7.93
CA VAL A 281 6.34 -19.43 6.91
C VAL A 281 5.44 -19.06 5.74
N LEU A 282 4.22 -18.55 6.00
CA LEU A 282 3.31 -18.10 4.92
C LEU A 282 3.92 -16.93 4.13
N ALA A 283 4.63 -16.02 4.80
CA ALA A 283 5.31 -14.91 4.15
C ALA A 283 6.45 -15.40 3.24
N VAL A 284 7.29 -16.34 3.70
CA VAL A 284 8.35 -16.94 2.88
C VAL A 284 7.77 -17.71 1.68
N ILE A 285 6.69 -18.47 1.89
CA ILE A 285 5.98 -19.10 0.78
C ILE A 285 5.52 -18.05 -0.22
N GLY A 286 4.95 -16.94 0.25
CA GLY A 286 4.53 -15.81 -0.60
C GLY A 286 5.71 -15.20 -1.37
N ILE A 287 6.86 -15.01 -0.74
CA ILE A 287 8.09 -14.50 -1.36
C ILE A 287 8.52 -15.40 -2.52
N VAL A 288 8.73 -16.69 -2.24
CA VAL A 288 9.27 -17.64 -3.23
C VAL A 288 8.22 -17.94 -4.31
N TYR A 289 7.00 -18.28 -3.91
CA TYR A 289 5.90 -18.61 -4.83
C TYR A 289 5.57 -17.42 -5.74
N GLY A 290 5.42 -16.21 -5.16
CA GLY A 290 5.12 -15.00 -5.94
C GLY A 290 6.19 -14.73 -7.00
N ALA A 291 7.47 -14.86 -6.64
CA ALA A 291 8.59 -14.67 -7.55
C ALA A 291 8.67 -15.76 -8.64
N VAL A 292 8.50 -17.03 -8.29
CA VAL A 292 8.51 -18.13 -9.27
C VAL A 292 7.35 -17.99 -10.26
N VAL A 293 6.16 -17.64 -9.78
CA VAL A 293 5.00 -17.41 -10.66
C VAL A 293 5.21 -16.18 -11.53
N ALA A 294 5.86 -15.11 -11.02
CA ALA A 294 6.22 -13.92 -11.80
C ALA A 294 7.15 -14.28 -12.98
N ILE A 295 8.15 -15.17 -12.77
CA ILE A 295 9.03 -15.67 -13.83
C ILE A 295 8.24 -16.34 -14.97
N ALA A 296 7.16 -17.04 -14.63
CA ALA A 296 6.36 -17.79 -15.61
C ALA A 296 5.33 -16.94 -16.37
N GLN A 297 5.18 -15.62 -16.05
CA GLN A 297 4.18 -14.79 -16.70
C GLN A 297 4.65 -14.32 -18.07
N THR A 298 3.72 -14.29 -19.03
CA THR A 298 3.91 -13.70 -20.37
C THR A 298 3.37 -12.27 -20.45
N ASP A 299 2.35 -11.92 -19.66
CA ASP A 299 1.82 -10.55 -19.56
C ASP A 299 2.67 -9.75 -18.56
N LEU A 300 3.28 -8.65 -19.03
CA LEU A 300 4.16 -7.77 -18.23
C LEU A 300 3.44 -7.19 -17.02
N LYS A 301 2.16 -6.83 -17.14
CA LYS A 301 1.38 -6.27 -16.04
C LYS A 301 1.09 -7.31 -14.96
N ARG A 302 0.82 -8.54 -15.38
CA ARG A 302 0.59 -9.68 -14.48
C ARG A 302 1.87 -10.12 -13.78
N LEU A 303 3.01 -10.05 -14.45
CA LEU A 303 4.33 -10.26 -13.87
C LEU A 303 4.55 -9.31 -12.67
N ILE A 304 4.33 -8.00 -12.88
CA ILE A 304 4.47 -6.98 -11.82
C ILE A 304 3.45 -7.20 -10.68
N ALA A 305 2.25 -7.68 -10.99
CA ALA A 305 1.26 -8.01 -9.95
C ALA A 305 1.75 -9.15 -9.04
N TYR A 306 2.33 -10.22 -9.61
CA TYR A 306 2.91 -11.32 -8.82
C TYR A 306 4.19 -10.90 -8.08
N SER A 307 4.99 -9.98 -8.64
CA SER A 307 6.12 -9.42 -7.91
C SER A 307 5.68 -8.72 -6.61
N SER A 308 4.50 -8.07 -6.61
CA SER A 308 3.94 -7.46 -5.41
C SER A 308 3.61 -8.49 -4.32
N VAL A 309 3.14 -9.70 -4.69
CA VAL A 309 2.93 -10.80 -3.71
C VAL A 309 4.25 -11.16 -3.04
N SER A 310 5.33 -11.25 -3.81
CA SER A 310 6.67 -11.54 -3.29
C SER A 310 7.17 -10.42 -2.36
N HIS A 311 7.18 -9.17 -2.82
CA HIS A 311 7.71 -8.03 -2.05
C HIS A 311 6.91 -7.74 -0.77
N LEU A 312 5.59 -7.97 -0.76
CA LEU A 312 4.78 -7.82 0.45
C LEU A 312 4.98 -8.99 1.44
N GLY A 313 5.44 -10.14 0.98
CA GLY A 313 5.97 -11.18 1.86
C GLY A 313 7.14 -10.68 2.72
N PHE A 314 8.07 -9.88 2.14
CA PHE A 314 9.13 -9.23 2.92
C PHE A 314 8.57 -8.26 3.98
N VAL A 315 7.56 -7.48 3.65
CA VAL A 315 6.90 -6.59 4.62
C VAL A 315 6.36 -7.39 5.80
N VAL A 316 5.62 -8.46 5.54
CA VAL A 316 4.99 -9.28 6.59
C VAL A 316 6.03 -9.98 7.46
N ILE A 317 7.05 -10.61 6.84
CA ILE A 317 8.07 -11.33 7.62
C ILE A 317 8.90 -10.36 8.48
N GLY A 318 9.19 -9.15 7.99
CA GLY A 318 9.88 -8.10 8.76
C GLY A 318 9.09 -7.66 9.98
N ILE A 319 7.78 -7.43 9.82
CA ILE A 319 6.88 -7.06 10.91
C ILE A 319 6.82 -8.15 11.99
N PHE A 320 6.76 -9.42 11.61
CA PHE A 320 6.67 -10.55 12.54
C PHE A 320 8.03 -11.15 12.95
N ALA A 321 9.15 -10.54 12.56
CA ALA A 321 10.48 -10.89 13.04
C ALA A 321 10.72 -10.46 14.50
N PHE A 322 9.97 -9.47 14.99
CA PHE A 322 10.09 -8.87 16.32
C PHE A 322 11.52 -8.43 16.66
N THR A 323 12.19 -7.87 15.68
CA THR A 323 13.50 -7.20 15.82
C THR A 323 13.38 -5.74 15.38
N PRO A 324 14.19 -4.81 15.91
CA PRO A 324 14.16 -3.41 15.52
C PRO A 324 14.35 -3.21 14.00
N GLU A 325 15.32 -3.93 13.42
CA GLU A 325 15.62 -3.88 11.99
C GLU A 325 14.46 -4.44 11.16
N GLY A 326 13.90 -5.59 11.56
CA GLY A 326 12.79 -6.22 10.87
C GLY A 326 11.55 -5.33 10.85
N MET A 327 11.19 -4.74 12.00
CA MET A 327 10.04 -3.85 12.14
C MET A 327 10.22 -2.58 11.32
N ALA A 328 11.33 -1.87 11.51
CA ALA A 328 11.62 -0.64 10.76
C ALA A 328 11.74 -0.90 9.25
N GLY A 329 12.42 -1.99 8.88
CA GLY A 329 12.54 -2.43 7.49
C GLY A 329 11.19 -2.75 6.86
N GLY A 330 10.31 -3.49 7.55
CA GLY A 330 8.97 -3.83 7.08
C GLY A 330 8.11 -2.58 6.84
N ILE A 331 8.14 -1.62 7.77
CA ILE A 331 7.42 -0.34 7.64
C ILE A 331 8.00 0.47 6.47
N LEU A 332 9.33 0.62 6.40
CA LEU A 332 10.00 1.33 5.31
C LEU A 332 9.68 0.70 3.95
N GLN A 333 9.66 -0.64 3.87
CA GLN A 333 9.37 -1.36 2.64
C GLN A 333 7.95 -1.12 2.13
N MET A 334 6.98 -0.80 2.99
CA MET A 334 5.67 -0.36 2.53
C MET A 334 5.76 0.87 1.63
N VAL A 335 6.54 1.87 2.02
CA VAL A 335 6.74 3.11 1.25
C VAL A 335 7.56 2.83 -0.02
N ASN A 336 8.66 2.10 0.12
CA ASN A 336 9.57 1.78 -0.98
C ASN A 336 8.89 1.00 -2.09
N HIS A 337 8.17 -0.08 -1.75
CA HIS A 337 7.38 -0.85 -2.70
C HIS A 337 6.28 0.00 -3.35
N GLY A 338 5.68 0.94 -2.59
CA GLY A 338 4.68 1.86 -3.14
C GLY A 338 5.23 2.69 -4.29
N LEU A 339 6.42 3.26 -4.13
CA LEU A 339 7.08 4.05 -5.16
C LEU A 339 7.52 3.19 -6.35
N SER A 340 8.25 2.11 -6.10
CA SER A 340 8.82 1.27 -7.18
C SER A 340 7.75 0.57 -8.01
N THR A 341 6.78 -0.07 -7.35
CA THR A 341 5.70 -0.77 -8.06
C THR A 341 4.71 0.20 -8.71
N GLY A 342 4.45 1.36 -8.07
CA GLY A 342 3.69 2.44 -8.69
C GLY A 342 4.32 2.91 -10.00
N ALA A 343 5.64 3.12 -10.02
CA ALA A 343 6.38 3.48 -11.24
C ALA A 343 6.39 2.36 -12.28
N LEU A 344 6.52 1.09 -11.89
CA LEU A 344 6.43 -0.03 -12.83
C LEU A 344 5.06 -0.06 -13.51
N PHE A 345 3.95 0.12 -12.78
CA PHE A 345 2.62 0.17 -13.38
C PHE A 345 2.41 1.39 -14.27
N LEU A 346 2.98 2.56 -13.93
CA LEU A 346 2.99 3.73 -14.81
C LEU A 346 3.71 3.42 -16.14
N LEU A 347 4.90 2.83 -16.06
CA LEU A 347 5.70 2.48 -17.24
C LEU A 347 5.00 1.42 -18.12
N VAL A 348 4.41 0.39 -17.51
CA VAL A 348 3.60 -0.59 -18.26
C VAL A 348 2.41 0.06 -18.93
N GLY A 349 1.74 1.00 -18.26
CA GLY A 349 0.68 1.80 -18.84
C GLY A 349 1.16 2.59 -20.07
N MET A 350 2.33 3.23 -19.98
CA MET A 350 2.94 3.99 -21.07
C MET A 350 3.37 3.09 -22.25
N VAL A 351 3.85 1.87 -21.97
CA VAL A 351 4.10 0.85 -23.01
C VAL A 351 2.78 0.49 -23.69
N TYR A 352 1.76 0.14 -22.93
CA TYR A 352 0.46 -0.28 -23.44
C TYR A 352 -0.25 0.81 -24.26
N GLU A 353 -0.16 2.10 -23.86
CA GLU A 353 -0.73 3.21 -24.63
C GLU A 353 -0.12 3.31 -26.06
N ARG A 354 1.08 2.79 -26.26
CA ARG A 354 1.79 2.80 -27.56
C ARG A 354 1.57 1.52 -28.34
N THR A 355 1.78 0.40 -27.69
CA THR A 355 1.86 -0.91 -28.35
C THR A 355 0.52 -1.65 -28.37
N HIS A 356 -0.45 -1.25 -27.56
CA HIS A 356 -1.71 -1.94 -27.32
C HIS A 356 -1.59 -3.42 -26.93
N THR A 357 -0.37 -3.85 -26.56
CA THR A 357 -0.10 -5.18 -26.03
C THR A 357 0.71 -5.12 -24.73
N ARG A 358 0.62 -6.17 -23.93
CA ARG A 358 1.41 -6.38 -22.71
C ARG A 358 2.14 -7.72 -22.76
N GLU A 359 1.94 -8.48 -23.86
CA GLU A 359 2.57 -9.77 -24.04
C GLU A 359 4.07 -9.57 -24.33
N LEU A 360 4.91 -10.11 -23.44
CA LEU A 360 6.37 -9.99 -23.55
C LEU A 360 6.94 -10.58 -24.84
N GLY A 361 6.24 -11.56 -25.42
CA GLY A 361 6.63 -12.14 -26.72
C GLY A 361 6.40 -11.24 -27.93
N GLU A 362 5.54 -10.22 -27.79
CA GLU A 362 5.20 -9.24 -28.84
C GLU A 362 5.97 -7.92 -28.65
N LEU A 363 6.66 -7.75 -27.51
CA LEU A 363 7.49 -6.59 -27.21
C LEU A 363 8.96 -6.88 -27.54
N GLY A 364 9.74 -5.83 -27.78
CA GLY A 364 11.18 -5.94 -28.01
C GLY A 364 11.78 -4.67 -28.57
N GLY A 365 13.10 -4.49 -28.42
CA GLY A 365 13.87 -3.43 -29.04
C GLY A 365 13.52 -2.01 -28.58
N THR A 366 12.76 -1.84 -27.49
CA THR A 366 12.34 -0.50 -27.03
C THR A 366 13.52 0.39 -26.63
N ALA A 367 14.68 -0.19 -26.29
CA ALA A 367 15.89 0.60 -26.01
C ALA A 367 16.36 1.39 -27.28
N THR A 368 16.04 0.92 -28.47
CA THR A 368 16.41 1.60 -29.72
C THR A 368 15.37 2.67 -30.10
N THR A 369 14.08 2.38 -29.95
CA THR A 369 13.00 3.28 -30.38
C THR A 369 12.54 4.25 -29.28
N MET A 370 12.56 3.81 -28.01
CA MET A 370 12.10 4.54 -26.83
C MET A 370 13.14 4.50 -25.71
N PRO A 371 14.35 5.08 -25.90
CA PRO A 371 15.48 4.96 -24.95
C PRO A 371 15.18 5.52 -23.58
N LEU A 372 14.44 6.63 -23.45
CA LEU A 372 14.08 7.20 -22.14
C LEU A 372 13.11 6.32 -21.37
N LEU A 373 12.12 5.73 -22.06
CA LEU A 373 11.18 4.78 -21.45
C LEU A 373 11.92 3.54 -20.95
N SER A 374 12.81 2.99 -21.80
CA SER A 374 13.61 1.82 -21.44
C SER A 374 14.58 2.09 -20.28
N ALA A 375 15.23 3.25 -20.25
CA ALA A 375 16.08 3.66 -19.13
C ALA A 375 15.29 3.84 -17.84
N ALA A 376 14.10 4.46 -17.89
CA ALA A 376 13.22 4.59 -16.74
C ALA A 376 12.73 3.23 -16.23
N PHE A 377 12.42 2.30 -17.15
CA PHE A 377 12.03 0.94 -16.77
C PHE A 377 13.18 0.20 -16.11
N LEU A 378 14.39 0.28 -16.66
CA LEU A 378 15.60 -0.32 -16.07
C LEU A 378 15.87 0.24 -14.67
N PHE A 379 15.86 1.56 -14.53
CA PHE A 379 16.07 2.20 -13.23
C PHE A 379 15.06 1.72 -12.19
N THR A 380 13.79 1.65 -12.59
CA THR A 380 12.70 1.19 -11.69
C THR A 380 12.82 -0.30 -11.38
N ALA A 381 13.21 -1.13 -12.35
CA ALA A 381 13.48 -2.55 -12.15
C ALA A 381 14.66 -2.75 -11.19
N LEU A 382 15.76 -2.02 -11.37
CA LEU A 382 16.93 -2.04 -10.47
C LEU A 382 16.55 -1.58 -9.05
N SER A 383 15.69 -0.58 -8.92
CA SER A 383 15.13 -0.18 -7.63
C SER A 383 14.31 -1.31 -7.01
N SER A 384 13.42 -1.92 -7.78
CA SER A 384 12.51 -2.95 -7.29
C SER A 384 13.23 -4.25 -6.88
N LEU A 385 14.32 -4.63 -7.57
CA LEU A 385 15.13 -5.80 -7.20
C LEU A 385 16.09 -5.57 -6.02
N GLY A 386 16.10 -4.36 -5.46
CA GLY A 386 16.93 -4.06 -4.30
C GLY A 386 18.39 -3.74 -4.62
N LEU A 387 18.69 -2.97 -5.70
CA LEU A 387 20.04 -2.52 -5.98
C LEU A 387 20.51 -1.53 -4.90
N PRO A 388 21.70 -1.73 -4.29
CA PRO A 388 22.29 -0.76 -3.35
C PRO A 388 22.33 0.67 -3.91
N GLY A 389 21.93 1.65 -3.10
CA GLY A 389 21.77 3.05 -3.51
C GLY A 389 20.37 3.41 -3.98
N LEU A 390 19.45 2.44 -4.13
CA LEU A 390 18.03 2.64 -4.41
C LEU A 390 17.16 2.19 -3.22
N ASN A 391 15.96 2.73 -3.14
CA ASN A 391 15.12 2.68 -1.94
C ASN A 391 14.77 1.26 -1.45
N ASN A 392 14.41 0.31 -2.33
CA ASN A 392 14.01 -1.02 -1.88
C ASN A 392 15.13 -1.81 -1.20
N PHE A 393 16.39 -1.58 -1.60
CA PHE A 393 17.55 -2.23 -0.95
C PHE A 393 17.53 -2.03 0.56
N VAL A 394 17.30 -0.82 1.02
CA VAL A 394 17.36 -0.51 2.46
C VAL A 394 16.29 -1.26 3.23
N GLY A 395 15.06 -1.25 2.72
CA GLY A 395 13.93 -1.95 3.36
C GLY A 395 14.14 -3.47 3.39
N GLU A 396 14.46 -4.07 2.26
CA GLU A 396 14.66 -5.53 2.16
C GLU A 396 15.88 -6.00 2.94
N PHE A 397 16.98 -5.24 2.92
CA PHE A 397 18.17 -5.57 3.69
C PHE A 397 17.89 -5.57 5.20
N LEU A 398 17.20 -4.56 5.71
CA LEU A 398 16.78 -4.50 7.12
C LEU A 398 15.83 -5.65 7.48
N VAL A 399 14.88 -5.97 6.62
CA VAL A 399 13.97 -7.10 6.82
C VAL A 399 14.72 -8.43 6.89
N ILE A 400 15.61 -8.69 5.92
CA ILE A 400 16.37 -9.94 5.86
C ILE A 400 17.28 -10.07 7.09
N THR A 401 18.03 -9.03 7.44
CA THR A 401 18.95 -9.06 8.60
C THR A 401 18.19 -9.21 9.91
N GLY A 402 17.09 -8.46 10.10
CA GLY A 402 16.24 -8.58 11.28
C GLY A 402 15.59 -9.97 11.39
N THR A 403 15.08 -10.51 10.28
CA THR A 403 14.49 -11.85 10.26
C THR A 403 15.55 -12.91 10.53
N PHE A 404 16.75 -12.79 9.94
CA PHE A 404 17.85 -13.75 10.16
C PHE A 404 18.32 -13.75 11.62
N ALA A 405 18.31 -12.59 12.29
CA ALA A 405 18.65 -12.49 13.70
C ALA A 405 17.64 -13.23 14.60
N SER A 406 16.34 -13.20 14.27
CA SER A 406 15.30 -13.89 15.04
C SER A 406 15.13 -15.35 14.62
N ASN A 407 15.19 -15.65 13.31
CA ASN A 407 15.02 -16.98 12.75
C ASN A 407 15.89 -17.17 11.49
N ARG A 408 17.02 -17.85 11.66
CA ARG A 408 18.01 -18.04 10.59
C ARG A 408 17.45 -18.73 9.34
N ILE A 409 16.56 -19.72 9.53
CA ILE A 409 15.98 -20.47 8.40
C ILE A 409 15.06 -19.57 7.59
N LEU A 410 14.14 -18.86 8.26
CA LEU A 410 13.22 -17.96 7.58
C LEU A 410 13.97 -16.79 6.90
N GLY A 411 15.00 -16.23 7.56
CA GLY A 411 15.84 -15.19 6.99
C GLY A 411 16.61 -15.63 5.75
N ALA A 412 17.21 -16.83 5.80
CA ALA A 412 17.94 -17.40 4.66
C ALA A 412 17.00 -17.71 3.48
N LEU A 413 15.81 -18.25 3.75
CA LEU A 413 14.80 -18.50 2.72
C LEU A 413 14.26 -17.19 2.13
N ALA A 414 13.99 -16.18 2.95
CA ALA A 414 13.58 -14.86 2.46
C ALA A 414 14.64 -14.24 1.54
N ALA A 415 15.93 -14.36 1.86
CA ALA A 415 17.02 -13.84 1.03
C ALA A 415 17.01 -14.42 -0.39
N THR A 416 16.53 -15.65 -0.61
CA THR A 416 16.38 -16.22 -1.97
C THR A 416 15.43 -15.40 -2.85
N GLY A 417 14.47 -14.71 -2.24
CA GLY A 417 13.52 -13.84 -2.95
C GLY A 417 14.20 -12.70 -3.69
N VAL A 418 15.32 -12.17 -3.17
CA VAL A 418 16.11 -11.12 -3.85
C VAL A 418 16.69 -11.65 -5.16
N VAL A 419 17.24 -12.86 -5.16
CA VAL A 419 17.78 -13.51 -6.37
C VAL A 419 16.68 -13.78 -7.38
N LEU A 420 15.54 -14.31 -6.93
CA LEU A 420 14.38 -14.55 -7.80
C LEU A 420 13.81 -13.24 -8.35
N GLY A 421 13.81 -12.17 -7.53
CA GLY A 421 13.42 -10.82 -7.92
C GLY A 421 14.28 -10.29 -9.07
N ALA A 422 15.60 -10.43 -8.95
CA ALA A 422 16.53 -10.05 -10.01
C ALA A 422 16.25 -10.82 -11.31
N ILE A 423 15.98 -12.12 -11.22
CA ILE A 423 15.70 -12.95 -12.39
C ILE A 423 14.48 -12.42 -13.16
N TYR A 424 13.31 -12.28 -12.55
CA TYR A 424 12.10 -11.91 -13.29
C TYR A 424 12.13 -10.44 -13.77
N LEU A 425 12.72 -9.52 -13.02
CA LEU A 425 12.77 -8.10 -13.40
C LEU A 425 13.77 -7.85 -14.55
N LEU A 426 14.95 -8.42 -14.46
CA LEU A 426 15.95 -8.28 -15.53
C LEU A 426 15.52 -9.03 -16.78
N TRP A 427 14.88 -10.18 -16.63
CA TRP A 427 14.31 -10.90 -17.76
C TRP A 427 13.16 -10.13 -18.44
N ALA A 428 12.27 -9.50 -17.65
CA ALA A 428 11.23 -8.63 -18.18
C ALA A 428 11.83 -7.43 -18.94
N TYR A 429 12.86 -6.78 -18.35
CA TYR A 429 13.60 -5.70 -19.02
C TYR A 429 14.25 -6.18 -20.32
N GLN A 430 14.91 -7.32 -20.30
CA GLN A 430 15.56 -7.88 -21.49
C GLN A 430 14.54 -8.09 -22.62
N ARG A 431 13.39 -8.66 -22.32
CA ARG A 431 12.32 -8.89 -23.30
C ARG A 431 11.72 -7.60 -23.84
N LEU A 432 11.54 -6.61 -22.99
CA LEU A 432 11.00 -5.31 -23.35
C LEU A 432 12.00 -4.48 -24.18
N ALA A 433 13.25 -4.40 -23.71
CA ALA A 433 14.21 -3.39 -24.15
C ALA A 433 15.14 -3.89 -25.26
N GLN A 434 15.49 -5.18 -25.25
CA GLN A 434 16.46 -5.77 -26.17
C GLN A 434 15.77 -6.54 -27.31
N GLY A 435 16.60 -6.99 -28.27
CA GLY A 435 16.12 -7.76 -29.42
C GLY A 435 15.68 -6.89 -30.59
N THR A 436 14.99 -7.51 -31.53
CA THR A 436 14.49 -6.85 -32.75
C THR A 436 13.25 -6.02 -32.43
N VAL A 437 13.18 -4.82 -33.02
CA VAL A 437 11.98 -3.99 -32.97
C VAL A 437 10.90 -4.60 -33.84
N PRO A 438 9.73 -4.98 -33.33
CA PRO A 438 8.62 -5.39 -34.17
C PRO A 438 8.22 -4.24 -35.10
N ALA A 439 7.95 -4.57 -36.40
CA ALA A 439 7.64 -3.55 -37.41
C ALA A 439 6.48 -2.63 -37.01
N ALA A 440 5.48 -3.18 -36.28
CA ALA A 440 4.35 -2.42 -35.75
C ALA A 440 4.75 -1.38 -34.71
N HIS A 441 5.91 -1.50 -34.04
CA HIS A 441 6.36 -0.67 -32.96
C HIS A 441 7.51 0.28 -33.30
N ALA A 442 8.02 0.20 -34.57
CA ALA A 442 9.19 0.98 -34.98
C ALA A 442 9.01 2.50 -34.97
N ALA A 443 7.78 2.99 -35.11
CA ALA A 443 7.46 4.43 -35.19
C ALA A 443 6.89 5.04 -33.91
N HIS A 444 6.85 4.30 -32.78
CA HIS A 444 6.30 4.84 -31.56
C HIS A 444 7.20 5.91 -30.95
N PRO A 445 6.62 7.06 -30.50
CA PRO A 445 7.39 8.12 -29.87
C PRO A 445 7.85 7.72 -28.47
N ASP A 446 9.00 8.21 -28.04
CA ASP A 446 9.49 8.08 -26.67
C ASP A 446 8.66 8.92 -25.67
N LEU A 447 9.05 8.97 -24.41
CA LEU A 447 8.35 9.66 -23.34
C LEU A 447 8.05 11.13 -23.67
N SER A 448 6.78 11.49 -23.66
CA SER A 448 6.31 12.86 -23.78
C SER A 448 6.73 13.71 -22.58
N ARG A 449 6.61 15.06 -22.71
CA ARG A 449 6.88 15.98 -21.57
C ARG A 449 6.03 15.67 -20.34
N ARG A 450 4.75 15.32 -20.54
CA ARG A 450 3.84 14.94 -19.45
C ARG A 450 4.30 13.66 -18.76
N GLU A 451 4.62 12.62 -19.50
CA GLU A 451 5.07 11.34 -18.94
C GLU A 451 6.39 11.49 -18.17
N ARG A 452 7.31 12.33 -18.68
CA ARG A 452 8.54 12.68 -17.94
C ARG A 452 8.22 13.41 -16.64
N ALA A 453 7.28 14.36 -16.64
CA ALA A 453 6.84 15.06 -15.43
C ALA A 453 6.16 14.14 -14.41
N VAL A 454 5.48 13.08 -14.88
CA VAL A 454 4.87 12.03 -14.04
C VAL A 454 5.95 11.13 -13.41
N LEU A 455 6.94 10.69 -14.19
CA LEU A 455 7.95 9.73 -13.72
C LEU A 455 9.08 10.39 -12.92
N ALA A 456 9.56 11.56 -13.33
CA ALA A 456 10.74 12.17 -12.73
C ALA A 456 10.68 12.33 -11.20
N PRO A 457 9.60 12.83 -10.57
CA PRO A 457 9.54 12.95 -9.12
C PRO A 457 9.51 11.58 -8.42
N VAL A 458 8.89 10.55 -9.02
CA VAL A 458 8.86 9.20 -8.46
C VAL A 458 10.25 8.58 -8.48
N LEU A 459 10.95 8.66 -9.63
CA LEU A 459 12.31 8.15 -9.78
C LEU A 459 13.31 8.91 -8.86
N ALA A 460 13.14 10.23 -8.73
CA ALA A 460 13.94 11.03 -7.83
C ALA A 460 13.78 10.59 -6.36
N LEU A 461 12.55 10.34 -5.90
CA LEU A 461 12.30 9.84 -4.53
C LEU A 461 12.90 8.45 -4.30
N MET A 462 12.88 7.56 -5.32
CA MET A 462 13.54 6.25 -5.20
C MET A 462 15.04 6.39 -4.96
N LEU A 463 15.70 7.33 -5.65
CA LEU A 463 17.12 7.61 -5.45
C LEU A 463 17.37 8.27 -4.09
N VAL A 464 16.59 9.30 -3.75
CA VAL A 464 16.75 10.03 -2.48
C VAL A 464 16.59 9.09 -1.29
N PHE A 465 15.55 8.24 -1.28
CA PHE A 465 15.31 7.31 -0.17
C PHE A 465 16.31 6.14 -0.15
N GLY A 466 16.95 5.83 -1.28
CA GLY A 466 18.03 4.87 -1.32
C GLY A 466 19.35 5.40 -0.75
N VAL A 467 19.67 6.68 -1.03
CA VAL A 467 20.92 7.32 -0.59
C VAL A 467 20.78 7.93 0.81
N ALA A 468 19.61 8.47 1.14
CA ALA A 468 19.33 9.13 2.42
C ALA A 468 18.11 8.51 3.14
N PRO A 469 18.13 7.22 3.51
CA PRO A 469 16.99 6.54 4.14
C PRO A 469 16.65 7.11 5.51
N ARG A 470 17.57 7.79 6.17
CA ARG A 470 17.34 8.47 7.46
C ARG A 470 16.20 9.49 7.41
N LEU A 471 15.92 10.09 6.26
CA LEU A 471 14.79 10.99 6.09
C LEU A 471 13.44 10.35 6.51
N LEU A 472 13.32 9.02 6.33
CA LEU A 472 12.17 8.25 6.75
C LEU A 472 12.42 7.54 8.07
N LEU A 473 13.57 6.86 8.21
CA LEU A 473 13.89 6.01 9.36
C LEU A 473 13.88 6.78 10.69
N ASP A 474 14.41 8.00 10.72
CA ASP A 474 14.45 8.81 11.96
C ASP A 474 13.04 9.11 12.51
N ARG A 475 11.99 9.06 11.68
CA ARG A 475 10.59 9.23 12.07
C ARG A 475 9.83 7.92 12.22
N ILE A 476 10.24 6.87 11.52
CA ILE A 476 9.62 5.54 11.60
C ILE A 476 10.08 4.84 12.88
N GLN A 477 11.38 4.92 13.21
CA GLN A 477 12.02 4.14 14.27
C GLN A 477 11.34 4.31 15.63
N PRO A 478 11.02 5.52 16.13
CA PRO A 478 10.38 5.66 17.45
C PRO A 478 9.04 4.95 17.53
N THR A 479 8.26 4.99 16.46
CA THR A 479 6.98 4.26 16.40
C THR A 479 7.19 2.75 16.28
N ALA A 480 8.16 2.30 15.48
CA ALA A 480 8.52 0.90 15.34
C ALA A 480 8.98 0.29 16.67
N ASP A 481 9.84 1.00 17.40
CA ASP A 481 10.36 0.58 18.71
C ASP A 481 9.24 0.50 19.76
N ARG A 482 8.31 1.45 19.76
CA ARG A 482 7.14 1.42 20.65
C ARG A 482 6.24 0.22 20.39
N VAL A 483 5.91 -0.08 19.11
CA VAL A 483 5.10 -1.23 18.75
C VAL A 483 5.82 -2.51 19.14
N LEU A 484 7.11 -2.58 18.88
CA LEU A 484 7.95 -3.73 19.23
C LEU A 484 8.01 -3.93 20.75
N ALA A 485 8.22 -2.86 21.52
CA ALA A 485 8.22 -2.90 22.98
C ALA A 485 6.90 -3.49 23.52
N GLY A 486 5.74 -3.07 22.99
CA GLY A 486 4.43 -3.62 23.36
C GLY A 486 4.33 -5.12 23.12
N VAL A 487 4.96 -5.64 22.04
CA VAL A 487 4.96 -7.09 21.76
C VAL A 487 5.96 -7.85 22.61
N VAL A 488 7.15 -7.30 22.89
CA VAL A 488 8.25 -8.02 23.57
C VAL A 488 8.14 -7.92 25.09
N THR A 489 7.69 -6.78 25.65
CA THR A 489 7.68 -6.55 27.10
C THR A 489 6.50 -7.20 27.83
N ASP A 490 5.46 -7.62 27.13
CA ASP A 490 4.34 -8.40 27.71
C ASP A 490 4.79 -9.79 28.30
N VAL A 491 6.10 -10.08 28.19
CA VAL A 491 6.77 -11.22 28.85
C VAL A 491 6.90 -11.01 30.38
N ARG A 492 6.59 -9.79 30.91
CA ARG A 492 6.86 -9.48 32.34
C ARG A 492 5.78 -9.87 33.34
N THR A 493 4.65 -10.41 32.90
CA THR A 493 3.62 -10.98 33.79
C THR A 493 3.66 -12.51 33.91
N GLY A 494 4.58 -13.16 33.21
CA GLY A 494 4.88 -14.59 33.39
C GLY A 494 6.01 -14.76 34.40
N THR A 495 5.70 -14.85 35.68
CA THR A 495 6.57 -15.47 36.69
C THR A 495 6.84 -16.92 36.29
N PRO A 496 8.05 -17.45 36.62
CA PRO A 496 8.59 -18.71 36.15
C PRO A 496 7.74 -19.94 36.43
#